data_7c68fe9ca28bddf2674b89f0e4987a50
#
_entry.id   7c68fe9ca28bddf2674b89f0e4987a50
#
_cell.length_a   1.000
_cell.length_b   1.000
_cell.length_c   1.000
_cell.angle_alpha   90.00
_cell.angle_beta   90.00
_cell.angle_gamma   90.00
#
_symmetry.space_group_name_H-M   'P 1'
#
loop_
_entity.id
_entity.type
_entity.pdbx_description
1 polymer ?
#
loop_
_entity_poly.entity_id
_entity_poly.type
_entity_poly.pdbx_seq_one_letter_code
_entity_poly.pdbx_strand_id
1 'polypeptide(L)' 'MSGLGDEEKAILRALNELKEPAGCAAIGEKAGIDWRKVMGKLRGLSKDGYVESPVKGKYVITNKGKQTLKS' A
#
# COMPACT_ATOMS: atom_id res chain seq x y z
N MET A 1 -1.98 1.59 19.71
CA MET A 1 -3.02 1.51 18.69
C MET A 1 -2.45 1.86 17.33
N SER A 2 -2.66 0.99 16.37
CA SER A 2 -2.21 1.28 15.02
C SER A 2 -3.19 2.28 14.39
N GLY A 3 -2.66 3.27 13.69
CA GLY A 3 -3.49 4.23 12.97
C GLY A 3 -4.02 3.68 11.64
N LEU A 4 -3.72 2.41 11.34
CA LEU A 4 -4.10 1.82 10.06
C LEU A 4 -5.31 0.93 10.18
N GLY A 5 -6.23 1.09 9.24
CA GLY A 5 -7.39 0.22 9.14
C GLY A 5 -7.07 -1.05 8.38
N ASP A 6 -8.06 -1.95 8.30
CA ASP A 6 -7.89 -3.23 7.63
C ASP A 6 -7.55 -3.06 6.14
N GLU A 7 -8.15 -2.07 5.49
CA GLU A 7 -7.91 -1.82 4.08
C GLU A 7 -6.48 -1.35 3.82
N GLU A 8 -5.97 -0.45 4.68
CA GLU A 8 -4.59 0.00 4.56
C GLU A 8 -3.62 -1.15 4.75
N LYS A 9 -3.86 -2.01 5.74
CA LYS A 9 -3.02 -3.17 5.97
C LYS A 9 -3.06 -4.15 4.80
N ALA A 10 -4.25 -4.34 4.21
CA ALA A 10 -4.39 -5.21 3.05
C ALA A 10 -3.58 -4.68 1.86
N ILE A 11 -3.59 -3.36 1.67
CA ILE A 11 -2.80 -2.72 0.61
C ILE A 11 -1.31 -2.94 0.84
N LEU A 12 -0.86 -2.75 2.07
CA LEU A 12 0.55 -2.95 2.40
C LEU A 12 0.97 -4.41 2.21
N ARG A 13 0.13 -5.35 2.59
CA ARG A 13 0.40 -6.77 2.36
C ARG A 13 0.50 -7.09 0.88
N ALA A 14 -0.41 -6.52 0.08
CA ALA A 14 -0.40 -6.73 -1.37
C ALA A 14 0.92 -6.24 -1.97
N LEU A 15 1.35 -5.04 -1.57
CA LEU A 15 2.62 -4.50 -2.05
C LEU A 15 3.81 -5.34 -1.61
N ASN A 16 3.76 -5.83 -0.38
CA ASN A 16 4.84 -6.66 0.14
C ASN A 16 4.95 -7.99 -0.63
N GLU A 17 3.82 -8.55 -1.04
CA GLU A 17 3.80 -9.79 -1.81
C GLU A 17 4.23 -9.59 -3.25
N LEU A 18 3.86 -8.45 -3.86
CA LEU A 18 4.20 -8.16 -5.26
C LEU A 18 5.69 -7.94 -5.46
N LYS A 19 6.37 -7.38 -4.45
CA LYS A 19 7.85 -7.17 -4.47
C LYS A 19 8.36 -6.32 -5.62
N GLU A 20 7.47 -5.63 -6.33
CA GLU A 20 7.83 -4.73 -7.41
C GLU A 20 6.86 -3.58 -7.44
N PRO A 21 7.22 -2.46 -8.07
CA PRO A 21 6.30 -1.32 -8.15
C PRO A 21 5.00 -1.72 -8.85
N ALA A 22 3.87 -1.32 -8.26
CA ALA A 22 2.56 -1.68 -8.77
C ALA A 22 1.62 -0.48 -8.72
N GLY A 23 0.73 -0.42 -9.71
CA GLY A 23 -0.30 0.62 -9.76
C GLY A 23 -1.52 0.26 -8.92
N CYS A 24 -2.44 1.21 -8.79
CA CYS A 24 -3.65 1.04 -7.97
C CYS A 24 -4.47 -0.18 -8.41
N ALA A 25 -4.59 -0.41 -9.72
CA ALA A 25 -5.37 -1.54 -10.22
C ALA A 25 -4.78 -2.87 -9.78
N ALA A 26 -3.45 -3.03 -9.93
CA ALA A 26 -2.79 -4.26 -9.53
C ALA A 26 -2.86 -4.48 -8.02
N ILE A 27 -2.65 -3.41 -7.26
CA ILE A 27 -2.75 -3.47 -5.81
C ILE A 27 -4.16 -3.85 -5.38
N GLY A 28 -5.15 -3.20 -5.98
CA GLY A 28 -6.55 -3.46 -5.65
C GLY A 28 -6.97 -4.88 -5.95
N GLU A 29 -6.53 -5.41 -7.08
CA GLU A 29 -6.82 -6.78 -7.46
C GLU A 29 -6.19 -7.76 -6.46
N LYS A 30 -4.94 -7.53 -6.08
CA LYS A 30 -4.24 -8.38 -5.13
C LYS A 30 -4.86 -8.29 -3.73
N ALA A 31 -5.25 -7.09 -3.32
CA ALA A 31 -5.83 -6.86 -1.99
C ALA A 31 -7.32 -7.15 -1.91
N GLY A 32 -7.99 -7.30 -3.05
CA GLY A 32 -9.44 -7.48 -3.08
C GLY A 32 -10.20 -6.20 -2.78
N ILE A 33 -9.64 -5.06 -3.14
CA ILE A 33 -10.21 -3.74 -2.86
C ILE A 33 -10.37 -2.98 -4.18
N ASP A 34 -11.46 -2.20 -4.30
CA ASP A 34 -11.70 -1.35 -5.46
C ASP A 34 -10.50 -0.39 -5.64
N TRP A 35 -10.01 -0.26 -6.88
CA TRP A 35 -8.85 0.56 -7.18
C TRP A 35 -9.05 2.03 -6.76
N ARG A 36 -10.28 2.51 -6.74
CA ARG A 36 -10.58 3.88 -6.32
C ARG A 36 -10.27 4.08 -4.84
N LYS A 37 -10.63 3.09 -4.03
CA LYS A 37 -10.30 3.12 -2.60
C LYS A 37 -8.80 3.01 -2.40
N VAL A 38 -8.16 2.13 -3.17
CA VAL A 38 -6.71 1.98 -3.11
C VAL A 38 -6.02 3.32 -3.38
N MET A 39 -6.46 4.02 -4.41
CA MET A 39 -5.87 5.31 -4.78
C MET A 39 -5.94 6.31 -3.62
N GLY A 40 -7.12 6.42 -2.98
CA GLY A 40 -7.29 7.32 -1.85
C GLY A 40 -6.43 6.91 -0.65
N LYS A 41 -6.36 5.61 -0.37
CA LYS A 41 -5.55 5.11 0.75
C LYS A 41 -4.06 5.30 0.50
N LEU A 42 -3.62 5.08 -0.74
CA LEU A 42 -2.21 5.24 -1.09
C LEU A 42 -1.70 6.66 -0.86
N ARG A 43 -2.54 7.66 -1.07
CA ARG A 43 -2.16 9.04 -0.80
C ARG A 43 -1.80 9.24 0.66
N GLY A 44 -2.62 8.74 1.56
CA GLY A 44 -2.35 8.83 2.99
C GLY A 44 -1.15 7.99 3.39
N LEU A 45 -1.05 6.77 2.87
CA LEU A 45 0.08 5.90 3.17
C LEU A 45 1.40 6.48 2.70
N SER A 46 1.40 7.13 1.53
CA SER A 46 2.58 7.79 1.01
C SER A 46 2.99 8.99 1.87
N LYS A 47 1.99 9.77 2.28
CA LYS A 47 2.23 10.93 3.13
C LYS A 47 2.83 10.50 4.47
N ASP A 48 2.37 9.38 5.00
CA ASP A 48 2.85 8.87 6.28
C ASP A 48 4.12 8.04 6.18
N GLY A 49 4.62 7.82 4.96
CA GLY A 49 5.88 7.12 4.75
C GLY A 49 5.81 5.60 4.70
N TYR A 50 4.61 5.03 4.62
CA TYR A 50 4.45 3.57 4.53
C TYR A 50 4.70 3.02 3.13
N VAL A 51 4.49 3.85 2.12
CA VAL A 51 4.74 3.50 0.72
C VAL A 51 5.46 4.66 0.05
N GLU A 52 6.10 4.38 -1.09
CA GLU A 52 6.66 5.45 -1.90
C GLU A 52 6.43 5.15 -3.37
N SER A 53 6.55 6.18 -4.20
CA SER A 53 6.32 6.07 -5.64
C SER A 53 7.63 6.29 -6.37
N PRO A 54 8.36 5.21 -6.69
CA PRO A 54 9.62 5.33 -7.44
C PRO A 54 9.38 5.73 -8.89
N VAL A 55 8.20 5.42 -9.40
CA VAL A 55 7.79 5.75 -10.75
C VAL A 55 6.36 6.28 -10.67
N LYS A 56 6.07 7.30 -11.46
CA LYS A 56 4.74 7.91 -11.48
C LYS A 56 3.66 6.84 -11.69
N GLY A 57 2.69 6.82 -10.81
CA GLY A 57 1.57 5.88 -10.89
C GLY A 57 1.83 4.51 -10.33
N LYS A 58 3.04 4.23 -9.84
CA LYS A 58 3.38 2.95 -9.24
C LYS A 58 3.95 3.15 -7.84
N TYR A 59 3.73 2.18 -6.98
CA TYR A 59 4.08 2.28 -5.56
C TYR A 59 4.78 1.04 -5.07
N VAL A 60 5.65 1.22 -4.07
CA VAL A 60 6.31 0.11 -3.37
C VAL A 60 6.16 0.32 -1.87
N ILE A 61 6.22 -0.76 -1.11
CA ILE A 61 6.18 -0.68 0.34
C ILE A 61 7.56 -0.24 0.86
N THR A 62 7.57 0.60 1.89
CA THR A 62 8.81 1.03 2.54
C THR A 62 9.11 0.14 3.74
N ASN A 63 10.30 0.31 4.35
CA ASN A 63 10.63 -0.42 5.56
C ASN A 63 9.63 -0.13 6.68
N LYS A 64 9.16 1.11 6.77
CA LYS A 64 8.14 1.48 7.75
C LYS A 64 6.85 0.69 7.54
N GLY A 65 6.44 0.54 6.28
CA GLY A 65 5.26 -0.25 5.96
C GLY A 65 5.43 -1.71 6.31
N LYS A 66 6.62 -2.28 6.03
CA LYS A 66 6.92 -3.66 6.35
C LYS A 66 6.89 -3.90 7.86
N GLN A 67 7.43 -2.97 8.64
CA GLN A 67 7.44 -3.08 10.09
C GLN A 67 6.01 -3.07 10.64
N THR A 68 5.14 -2.28 10.05
CA THR A 68 3.74 -2.22 10.44
C THR A 68 3.06 -3.58 10.28
N LEU A 69 3.42 -4.32 9.24
CA LEU A 69 2.85 -5.65 9.01
C LEU A 69 3.35 -6.69 9.99
N LYS A 70 4.51 -6.48 10.58
CA LYS A 70 5.09 -7.40 11.55
C LYS A 70 4.53 -7.20 12.96
N SER A 71 3.95 -6.07 13.21
CA SER A 71 3.44 -5.72 14.56
C SER A 71 2.17 -6.45 14.91
#